data_8a445cc00c5228a5d92b47343c4311ff
#
_entry.id   8a445cc00c5228a5d92b47343c4311ff
#
_cell.length_a   1.000
_cell.length_b   1.000
_cell.length_c   1.000
_cell.angle_alpha   90.00
_cell.angle_beta   90.00
_cell.angle_gamma   90.00
#
_symmetry.space_group_name_H-M   'P 1'
#
loop_
_entity.id
_entity.type
_entity.pdbx_description
1 polymer ?
#
loop_
_entity_poly.entity_id
_entity_poly.type
_entity_poly.pdbx_seq_one_letter_code
_entity_poly.pdbx_strand_id
1 'polypeptide(L)'
;RFNDQDLSRHYYKYGYFEGRRCHPRSRREDLAADLNGLKTLEIGPFTKPLFNHSNVKYADVLSKSELVERAEKLGHPTDRVPFIDFVTRSGRLDGIDEKFELVFSSHNIEHQPDLIGHLIQVGMLLKDGGTFAMLVPDRRYCFDALMPNSRISELIMAHRESRTRHTIGSVIENRAMNTHNDTKRHWQDDPTRVYQPISASRVAAAIAEFERSNGGYIDVHAWRFEPL
;
A
#
# COMPACT_ATOMS: atom_id res chain seq x y z
N ARG A 1 29.97 -11.59 20.47
CA ARG A 1 28.63 -12.09 20.18
C ARG A 1 27.84 -10.91 19.62
N PHE A 2 27.29 -11.03 18.42
CA PHE A 2 26.34 -10.06 17.90
C PHE A 2 25.04 -10.19 18.72
N ASN A 3 24.43 -9.08 19.07
CA ASN A 3 23.09 -9.08 19.66
C ASN A 3 22.02 -9.16 18.53
N ASP A 4 20.76 -9.37 18.88
CA ASP A 4 19.68 -9.51 17.89
C ASP A 4 19.48 -8.26 17.02
N GLN A 5 19.77 -7.07 17.57
CA GLN A 5 19.71 -5.82 16.80
C GLN A 5 20.83 -5.74 15.76
N ASP A 6 22.04 -6.20 16.10
CA ASP A 6 23.17 -6.23 15.16
C ASP A 6 22.92 -7.24 14.02
N LEU A 7 22.33 -8.40 14.33
CA LEU A 7 21.97 -9.43 13.35
C LEU A 7 20.87 -8.92 12.41
N SER A 8 19.84 -8.30 12.95
CA SER A 8 18.77 -7.68 12.18
C SER A 8 19.31 -6.60 11.26
N ARG A 9 20.12 -5.67 11.80
CA ARG A 9 20.73 -4.60 11.02
C ARG A 9 21.63 -5.14 9.90
N HIS A 10 22.44 -6.18 10.18
CA HIS A 10 23.28 -6.83 9.18
C HIS A 10 22.45 -7.49 8.08
N TYR A 11 21.37 -8.19 8.44
CA TYR A 11 20.48 -8.79 7.47
C TYR A 11 19.86 -7.75 6.56
N TYR A 12 19.30 -6.69 7.10
CA TYR A 12 18.66 -5.64 6.33
C TYR A 12 19.63 -4.88 5.44
N LYS A 13 20.86 -4.68 5.90
CA LYS A 13 21.87 -3.97 5.12
C LYS A 13 22.46 -4.80 3.97
N TYR A 14 22.58 -6.09 4.15
CA TYR A 14 23.26 -6.99 3.20
C TYR A 14 22.44 -8.23 2.86
N GLY A 15 21.98 -8.98 3.85
CA GLY A 15 21.38 -10.28 3.67
C GLY A 15 20.12 -10.29 2.82
N TYR A 16 19.27 -9.28 2.94
CA TYR A 16 18.07 -9.13 2.11
C TYR A 16 18.41 -9.03 0.62
N PHE A 17 19.36 -8.18 0.28
CA PHE A 17 19.77 -7.96 -1.12
C PHE A 17 20.60 -9.12 -1.69
N GLU A 18 21.23 -9.92 -0.82
CA GLU A 18 21.92 -11.16 -1.19
C GLU A 18 20.95 -12.35 -1.29
N GLY A 19 19.65 -12.12 -1.06
CA GLY A 19 18.63 -13.17 -1.12
C GLY A 19 18.66 -14.14 0.06
N ARG A 20 19.34 -13.80 1.17
CA ARG A 20 19.31 -14.61 2.41
C ARG A 20 17.91 -14.55 3.02
N ARG A 21 17.53 -15.59 3.71
CA ARG A 21 16.29 -15.63 4.50
C ARG A 21 16.60 -15.43 5.98
N CYS A 22 15.98 -14.42 6.60
CA CYS A 22 16.05 -14.23 8.06
C CYS A 22 14.95 -15.00 8.79
N HIS A 23 13.87 -15.32 8.09
CA HIS A 23 12.72 -16.07 8.60
C HIS A 23 12.11 -16.88 7.45
N PRO A 24 11.46 -18.04 7.69
CA PRO A 24 10.76 -18.81 6.66
C PRO A 24 9.76 -17.98 5.83
N ARG A 25 9.16 -16.95 6.44
CA ARG A 25 8.21 -16.03 5.79
C ARG A 25 8.80 -14.66 5.46
N SER A 26 10.07 -14.60 5.09
CA SER A 26 10.74 -13.33 4.80
C SER A 26 10.49 -12.79 3.40
N ARG A 27 9.83 -13.57 2.54
CA ARG A 27 9.49 -13.17 1.19
C ARG A 27 7.98 -13.17 0.99
N ARG A 28 7.51 -12.35 0.05
CA ARG A 28 6.11 -12.26 -0.35
C ARG A 28 5.58 -13.63 -0.80
N GLU A 29 6.39 -14.39 -1.54
CA GLU A 29 6.06 -15.72 -2.05
C GLU A 29 5.93 -16.76 -0.94
N ASP A 30 6.69 -16.65 0.15
CA ASP A 30 6.58 -17.54 1.31
C ASP A 30 5.22 -17.35 2.01
N LEU A 31 4.74 -16.10 2.11
CA LEU A 31 3.41 -15.79 2.64
C LEU A 31 2.32 -16.39 1.75
N ALA A 32 2.48 -16.28 0.43
CA ALA A 32 1.53 -16.87 -0.52
C ALA A 32 1.46 -18.40 -0.38
N ALA A 33 2.59 -19.08 -0.21
CA ALA A 33 2.65 -20.53 -0.06
C ALA A 33 1.90 -21.01 1.21
N ASP A 34 2.06 -20.30 2.32
CA ASP A 34 1.40 -20.63 3.59
C ASP A 34 -0.14 -20.42 3.56
N LEU A 35 -0.60 -19.49 2.76
CA LEU A 35 -2.02 -19.10 2.67
C LEU A 35 -2.71 -19.62 1.40
N ASN A 36 -2.03 -20.45 0.63
CA ASN A 36 -2.53 -20.97 -0.64
C ASN A 36 -3.76 -21.88 -0.46
N GLY A 37 -4.69 -21.80 -1.40
CA GLY A 37 -5.88 -22.64 -1.44
C GLY A 37 -7.07 -22.12 -0.62
N LEU A 38 -6.88 -21.14 0.25
CA LEU A 38 -7.98 -20.48 0.97
C LEU A 38 -8.89 -19.71 0.00
N LYS A 39 -10.17 -19.60 0.32
CA LYS A 39 -11.08 -18.71 -0.39
C LYS A 39 -10.64 -17.26 -0.11
N THR A 40 -10.01 -16.62 -1.09
CA THR A 40 -9.26 -15.37 -0.94
C THR A 40 -9.90 -14.23 -1.70
N LEU A 41 -9.95 -13.05 -1.08
CA LEU A 41 -10.11 -11.76 -1.74
C LEU A 41 -8.77 -11.02 -1.71
N GLU A 42 -8.17 -10.75 -2.87
CA GLU A 42 -7.01 -9.88 -2.98
C GLU A 42 -7.46 -8.49 -3.42
N ILE A 43 -7.13 -7.46 -2.62
CA ILE A 43 -7.49 -6.06 -2.86
C ILE A 43 -6.31 -5.32 -3.46
N GLY A 44 -6.51 -4.64 -4.60
CA GLY A 44 -5.51 -3.85 -5.29
C GLY A 44 -4.38 -4.70 -5.91
N PRO A 45 -4.67 -5.75 -6.70
CA PRO A 45 -3.64 -6.64 -7.26
C PRO A 45 -2.73 -5.96 -8.28
N PHE A 46 -3.20 -4.92 -8.95
CA PHE A 46 -2.57 -4.21 -10.06
C PHE A 46 -1.93 -5.18 -11.07
N THR A 47 -0.59 -5.09 -11.28
CA THR A 47 0.14 -5.96 -12.23
C THR A 47 0.87 -7.13 -11.55
N LYS A 48 0.75 -7.26 -10.22
CA LYS A 48 1.49 -8.25 -9.44
C LYS A 48 0.61 -8.93 -8.39
N PRO A 49 -0.48 -9.61 -8.81
CA PRO A 49 -1.27 -10.39 -7.87
C PRO A 49 -0.37 -11.39 -7.13
N LEU A 50 -0.64 -11.58 -5.85
CA LEU A 50 0.09 -12.56 -5.03
C LEU A 50 -0.48 -13.97 -5.22
N PHE A 51 -1.79 -14.06 -5.28
CA PHE A 51 -2.50 -15.33 -5.45
C PHE A 51 -3.02 -15.46 -6.88
N ASN A 52 -3.07 -16.70 -7.41
CA ASN A 52 -3.55 -16.97 -8.77
C ASN A 52 -4.24 -18.34 -8.91
N HIS A 53 -4.76 -18.88 -7.82
CA HIS A 53 -5.50 -20.15 -7.82
C HIS A 53 -7.02 -19.94 -8.01
N SER A 54 -7.78 -21.01 -8.23
CA SER A 54 -9.21 -20.96 -8.61
C SER A 54 -10.13 -20.35 -7.54
N ASN A 55 -9.71 -20.30 -6.27
CA ASN A 55 -10.49 -19.76 -5.16
C ASN A 55 -10.18 -18.30 -4.85
N VAL A 56 -9.47 -17.58 -5.75
CA VAL A 56 -9.15 -16.17 -5.59
C VAL A 56 -10.12 -15.31 -6.36
N LYS A 57 -10.59 -14.24 -5.71
CA LYS A 57 -11.29 -13.11 -6.33
C LYS A 57 -10.51 -11.82 -6.10
N TYR A 58 -10.68 -10.88 -7.00
CA TYR A 58 -9.96 -9.62 -6.98
C TYR A 58 -10.91 -8.44 -6.88
N ALA A 59 -10.57 -7.49 -6.01
CA ALA A 59 -11.24 -6.20 -5.89
C ALA A 59 -10.28 -5.06 -6.21
N ASP A 60 -10.72 -4.11 -7.01
CA ASP A 60 -9.95 -2.89 -7.32
C ASP A 60 -10.91 -1.73 -7.62
N VAL A 61 -10.43 -0.49 -7.54
CA VAL A 61 -11.19 0.69 -7.95
C VAL A 61 -11.29 0.80 -9.48
N LEU A 62 -10.40 0.12 -10.20
CA LEU A 62 -10.34 0.08 -11.66
C LEU A 62 -10.73 -1.30 -12.18
N SER A 63 -11.35 -1.36 -13.34
CA SER A 63 -11.55 -2.59 -14.10
C SER A 63 -10.24 -3.10 -14.68
N LYS A 64 -10.21 -4.35 -15.15
CA LYS A 64 -9.04 -4.93 -15.82
C LYS A 64 -8.52 -4.05 -16.96
N SER A 65 -9.39 -3.56 -17.82
CA SER A 65 -8.99 -2.72 -18.97
C SER A 65 -8.35 -1.41 -18.53
N GLU A 66 -8.89 -0.77 -17.50
CA GLU A 66 -8.33 0.48 -16.95
C GLU A 66 -7.00 0.22 -16.23
N LEU A 67 -6.84 -0.93 -15.56
CA LEU A 67 -5.56 -1.33 -14.96
C LEU A 67 -4.50 -1.59 -16.03
N VAL A 68 -4.84 -2.22 -17.13
CA VAL A 68 -3.94 -2.42 -18.29
C VAL A 68 -3.51 -1.07 -18.84
N GLU A 69 -4.45 -0.17 -19.13
CA GLU A 69 -4.13 1.19 -19.64
C GLU A 69 -3.22 1.95 -18.67
N ARG A 70 -3.50 1.87 -17.37
CA ARG A 70 -2.65 2.49 -16.33
C ARG A 70 -1.25 1.87 -16.31
N ALA A 71 -1.15 0.55 -16.39
CA ALA A 71 0.13 -0.16 -16.41
C ALA A 71 0.99 0.24 -17.60
N GLU A 72 0.40 0.32 -18.80
CA GLU A 72 1.07 0.77 -20.01
C GLU A 72 1.60 2.21 -19.88
N LYS A 73 0.78 3.13 -19.37
CA LYS A 73 1.19 4.53 -19.10
C LYS A 73 2.37 4.64 -18.13
N LEU A 74 2.49 3.68 -17.19
CA LEU A 74 3.56 3.62 -16.20
C LEU A 74 4.75 2.75 -16.63
N GLY A 75 4.69 2.13 -17.83
CA GLY A 75 5.76 1.25 -18.32
C GLY A 75 5.84 -0.08 -17.57
N HIS A 76 4.74 -0.56 -16.98
CA HIS A 76 4.68 -1.84 -16.30
C HIS A 76 4.18 -2.96 -17.22
N PRO A 77 4.64 -4.24 -16.99
CA PRO A 77 4.09 -5.40 -17.70
C PRO A 77 2.58 -5.56 -17.42
N THR A 78 1.83 -5.96 -18.45
CA THR A 78 0.36 -6.11 -18.38
C THR A 78 -0.12 -7.56 -18.38
N ASP A 79 0.78 -8.51 -18.67
CA ASP A 79 0.48 -9.94 -18.81
C ASP A 79 -0.12 -10.59 -17.56
N ARG A 80 0.15 -10.04 -16.37
CA ARG A 80 -0.33 -10.53 -15.09
C ARG A 80 -1.50 -9.74 -14.48
N VAL A 81 -2.04 -8.74 -15.18
CA VAL A 81 -3.23 -8.01 -14.71
C VAL A 81 -4.42 -8.96 -14.67
N PRO A 82 -4.98 -9.27 -13.48
CA PRO A 82 -6.07 -10.23 -13.36
C PRO A 82 -7.39 -9.66 -13.85
N PHE A 83 -8.39 -10.53 -14.02
CA PHE A 83 -9.79 -10.09 -14.07
C PHE A 83 -10.19 -9.55 -12.70
N ILE A 84 -10.91 -8.43 -12.67
CA ILE A 84 -11.39 -7.83 -11.43
C ILE A 84 -12.85 -8.25 -11.22
N ASP A 85 -13.09 -9.06 -10.19
CA ASP A 85 -14.43 -9.56 -9.86
C ASP A 85 -15.33 -8.48 -9.28
N PHE A 86 -14.72 -7.58 -8.46
CA PHE A 86 -15.42 -6.50 -7.78
C PHE A 86 -14.77 -5.16 -8.09
N VAL A 87 -15.40 -4.39 -9.00
CA VAL A 87 -14.94 -3.03 -9.30
C VAL A 87 -15.55 -2.06 -8.29
N THR A 88 -14.75 -1.63 -7.32
CA THR A 88 -15.16 -0.79 -6.19
C THR A 88 -14.75 0.67 -6.42
N ARG A 89 -15.44 1.37 -7.31
CA ARG A 89 -15.10 2.74 -7.78
C ARG A 89 -14.82 3.76 -6.66
N SER A 90 -15.50 3.61 -5.54
CA SER A 90 -15.31 4.47 -4.37
C SER A 90 -14.16 4.03 -3.44
N GLY A 91 -13.54 2.89 -3.71
CA GLY A 91 -12.63 2.21 -2.79
C GLY A 91 -13.33 1.52 -1.61
N ARG A 92 -14.66 1.63 -1.50
CA ARG A 92 -15.44 0.97 -0.46
C ARG A 92 -15.76 -0.47 -0.85
N LEU A 93 -15.74 -1.37 0.15
CA LEU A 93 -15.95 -2.80 -0.02
C LEU A 93 -17.37 -3.27 0.38
N ASP A 94 -18.21 -2.37 0.85
CA ASP A 94 -19.58 -2.64 1.35
C ASP A 94 -20.56 -3.14 0.29
N GLY A 95 -20.21 -3.09 -0.98
CA GLY A 95 -20.98 -3.70 -2.08
C GLY A 95 -20.64 -5.16 -2.38
N ILE A 96 -19.72 -5.78 -1.63
CA ILE A 96 -19.32 -7.18 -1.82
C ILE A 96 -20.15 -8.06 -0.87
N ASP A 97 -21.08 -8.83 -1.41
CA ASP A 97 -21.92 -9.75 -0.65
C ASP A 97 -21.35 -11.18 -0.70
N GLU A 98 -20.12 -11.33 -0.19
CA GLU A 98 -19.44 -12.61 -0.14
C GLU A 98 -18.46 -12.67 1.03
N LYS A 99 -18.25 -13.86 1.61
CA LYS A 99 -17.33 -14.09 2.72
C LYS A 99 -16.11 -14.88 2.29
N PHE A 100 -14.94 -14.49 2.84
CA PHE A 100 -13.64 -15.06 2.51
C PHE A 100 -12.95 -15.63 3.76
N GLU A 101 -12.08 -16.61 3.56
CA GLU A 101 -11.19 -17.16 4.59
C GLU A 101 -9.95 -16.30 4.76
N LEU A 102 -9.55 -15.66 3.66
CA LEU A 102 -8.44 -14.72 3.60
C LEU A 102 -8.85 -13.46 2.85
N VAL A 103 -8.64 -12.31 3.44
CA VAL A 103 -8.55 -11.05 2.72
C VAL A 103 -7.08 -10.64 2.71
N PHE A 104 -6.56 -10.29 1.56
CA PHE A 104 -5.16 -9.89 1.38
C PHE A 104 -5.07 -8.54 0.69
N SER A 105 -4.12 -7.71 1.11
CA SER A 105 -3.75 -6.49 0.39
C SER A 105 -2.25 -6.22 0.47
N SER A 106 -1.72 -5.58 -0.55
CA SER A 106 -0.31 -5.20 -0.61
C SER A 106 -0.20 -3.77 -1.11
N HIS A 107 0.43 -2.89 -0.34
CA HIS A 107 0.53 -1.48 -0.68
C HIS A 107 -0.85 -0.86 -1.00
N ASN A 108 -1.78 -1.01 -0.06
CA ASN A 108 -3.16 -0.56 -0.22
C ASN A 108 -3.67 0.25 0.97
N ILE A 109 -3.42 -0.20 2.21
CA ILE A 109 -3.99 0.45 3.39
C ILE A 109 -3.47 1.87 3.61
N GLU A 110 -2.27 2.17 3.15
CA GLU A 110 -1.68 3.51 3.18
C GLU A 110 -2.42 4.50 2.28
N HIS A 111 -3.17 4.01 1.28
CA HIS A 111 -3.96 4.81 0.36
C HIS A 111 -5.43 5.00 0.80
N GLN A 112 -5.88 4.36 1.88
CA GLN A 112 -7.29 4.42 2.27
C GLN A 112 -7.61 5.75 2.95
N PRO A 113 -8.54 6.58 2.41
CA PRO A 113 -8.89 7.86 3.04
C PRO A 113 -9.46 7.71 4.45
N ASP A 114 -10.25 6.66 4.69
CA ASP A 114 -10.78 6.23 5.99
C ASP A 114 -10.28 4.82 6.29
N LEU A 115 -9.09 4.72 6.90
CA LEU A 115 -8.47 3.43 7.23
C LEU A 115 -9.32 2.61 8.21
N ILE A 116 -9.91 3.25 9.23
CA ILE A 116 -10.74 2.53 10.21
C ILE A 116 -11.98 1.97 9.53
N GLY A 117 -12.66 2.76 8.70
CA GLY A 117 -13.81 2.31 7.91
C GLY A 117 -13.45 1.16 6.97
N HIS A 118 -12.29 1.22 6.33
CA HIS A 118 -11.78 0.13 5.49
C HIS A 118 -11.55 -1.16 6.30
N LEU A 119 -10.90 -1.08 7.47
CA LEU A 119 -10.68 -2.24 8.34
C LEU A 119 -12.00 -2.88 8.82
N ILE A 120 -13.00 -2.06 9.15
CA ILE A 120 -14.35 -2.55 9.50
C ILE A 120 -14.97 -3.30 8.32
N GLN A 121 -14.90 -2.77 7.09
CA GLN A 121 -15.42 -3.41 5.89
C GLN A 121 -14.69 -4.74 5.59
N VAL A 122 -13.37 -4.77 5.73
CA VAL A 122 -12.59 -6.01 5.61
C VAL A 122 -13.06 -7.04 6.65
N GLY A 123 -13.27 -6.63 7.91
CA GLY A 123 -13.81 -7.51 8.95
C GLY A 123 -15.19 -8.09 8.59
N MET A 124 -16.04 -7.29 7.92
CA MET A 124 -17.34 -7.76 7.43
C MET A 124 -17.24 -8.78 6.29
N LEU A 125 -16.16 -8.79 5.54
CA LEU A 125 -15.91 -9.75 4.45
C LEU A 125 -15.28 -11.05 4.92
N LEU A 126 -14.74 -11.10 6.13
CA LEU A 126 -14.12 -12.31 6.68
C LEU A 126 -15.19 -13.28 7.20
N LYS A 127 -14.95 -14.58 7.00
CA LYS A 127 -15.62 -15.66 7.73
C LYS A 127 -15.16 -15.66 9.19
N ASP A 128 -15.90 -16.34 10.07
CA ASP A 128 -15.46 -16.60 11.43
C ASP A 128 -14.13 -17.36 11.41
N GLY A 129 -13.14 -16.82 12.13
CA GLY A 129 -11.77 -17.33 12.11
C GLY A 129 -10.95 -16.98 10.87
N GLY A 130 -11.50 -16.20 9.95
CA GLY A 130 -10.79 -15.71 8.77
C GLY A 130 -9.64 -14.73 9.11
N THR A 131 -8.73 -14.56 8.16
CA THR A 131 -7.51 -13.77 8.35
C THR A 131 -7.48 -12.59 7.40
N PHE A 132 -7.11 -11.40 7.90
CA PHE A 132 -6.63 -10.30 7.07
C PHE A 132 -5.11 -10.28 7.08
N ALA A 133 -4.49 -10.52 5.94
CA ALA A 133 -3.04 -10.43 5.75
C ALA A 133 -2.72 -9.22 4.88
N MET A 134 -1.70 -8.44 5.28
CA MET A 134 -1.34 -7.22 4.56
C MET A 134 0.17 -7.04 4.48
N LEU A 135 0.64 -6.48 3.37
CA LEU A 135 1.99 -5.96 3.21
C LEU A 135 1.92 -4.45 3.17
N VAL A 136 2.57 -3.83 4.13
CA VAL A 136 2.51 -2.38 4.36
C VAL A 136 3.91 -1.79 4.19
N PRO A 137 4.07 -0.68 3.45
CA PRO A 137 5.36 -0.05 3.32
C PRO A 137 5.83 0.53 4.66
N ASP A 138 7.06 0.23 5.02
CA ASP A 138 7.74 0.97 6.08
C ASP A 138 8.17 2.31 5.50
N ARG A 139 7.61 3.40 6.04
CA ARG A 139 7.86 4.76 5.54
C ARG A 139 9.34 5.10 5.43
N ARG A 140 10.20 4.53 6.28
CA ARG A 140 11.65 4.80 6.32
C ARG A 140 12.37 4.38 5.05
N TYR A 141 11.77 3.49 4.26
CA TYR A 141 12.38 2.83 3.09
C TYR A 141 11.62 3.04 1.79
N CYS A 142 10.77 4.05 1.74
CA CYS A 142 10.07 4.51 0.55
C CYS A 142 10.13 6.04 0.42
N PHE A 143 9.43 6.59 -0.53
CA PHE A 143 9.42 8.04 -0.77
C PHE A 143 8.89 8.87 0.41
N ASP A 144 8.24 8.27 1.42
CA ASP A 144 7.77 8.92 2.65
C ASP A 144 8.86 9.09 3.72
N ALA A 145 10.11 8.71 3.45
CA ALA A 145 11.16 8.55 4.47
C ALA A 145 11.39 9.79 5.36
N LEU A 146 11.12 10.98 4.86
CA LEU A 146 11.26 12.23 5.62
C LEU A 146 9.96 12.73 6.26
N MET A 147 8.85 12.03 6.06
CA MET A 147 7.56 12.42 6.64
C MET A 147 7.37 11.79 8.04
N PRO A 148 6.64 12.44 8.94
CA PRO A 148 6.34 11.87 10.25
C PRO A 148 5.40 10.66 10.13
N ASN A 149 5.39 9.79 11.15
CA ASN A 149 4.37 8.76 11.31
C ASN A 149 2.98 9.39 11.44
N SER A 150 1.96 8.73 10.90
CA SER A 150 0.58 9.11 11.12
C SER A 150 0.19 8.95 12.57
N ARG A 151 -0.63 9.87 13.08
CA ARG A 151 -1.10 9.88 14.46
C ARG A 151 -2.47 9.21 14.56
N ILE A 152 -2.71 8.52 15.66
CA ILE A 152 -4.01 7.88 15.94
C ILE A 152 -5.18 8.89 15.88
N SER A 153 -4.94 10.13 16.30
CA SER A 153 -5.95 11.19 16.22
C SER A 153 -6.36 11.51 14.78
N GLU A 154 -5.44 11.43 13.83
CA GLU A 154 -5.72 11.67 12.40
C GLU A 154 -6.60 10.56 11.82
N LEU A 155 -6.33 9.29 12.20
CA LEU A 155 -7.13 8.13 11.80
C LEU A 155 -8.56 8.25 12.35
N ILE A 156 -8.71 8.57 13.64
CA ILE A 156 -10.02 8.75 14.28
C ILE A 156 -10.80 9.89 13.63
N MET A 157 -10.13 11.01 13.32
CA MET A 157 -10.78 12.14 12.64
C MET A 157 -11.25 11.77 11.24
N ALA A 158 -10.41 11.09 10.46
CA ALA A 158 -10.77 10.63 9.12
C ALA A 158 -12.02 9.73 9.14
N HIS A 159 -12.08 8.82 10.12
CA HIS A 159 -13.24 7.94 10.30
C HIS A 159 -14.50 8.70 10.70
N ARG A 160 -14.41 9.63 11.66
CA ARG A 160 -15.55 10.46 12.07
C ARG A 160 -16.10 11.34 10.95
N GLU A 161 -15.23 11.78 10.05
CA GLU A 161 -15.60 12.55 8.85
C GLU A 161 -16.15 11.66 7.73
N SER A 162 -16.13 10.33 7.89
CA SER A 162 -16.43 9.35 6.83
C SER A 162 -15.69 9.70 5.54
N ARG A 163 -14.39 9.91 5.66
CA ARG A 163 -13.56 10.48 4.60
C ARG A 163 -13.52 9.56 3.37
N THR A 164 -13.86 10.11 2.21
CA THR A 164 -13.94 9.35 0.94
C THR A 164 -12.84 9.70 -0.05
N ARG A 165 -12.01 10.71 0.26
CA ARG A 165 -10.89 11.15 -0.58
C ARG A 165 -9.73 11.66 0.26
N HIS A 166 -8.55 11.72 -0.34
CA HIS A 166 -7.38 12.32 0.28
C HIS A 166 -7.59 13.80 0.59
N THR A 167 -6.92 14.27 1.65
CA THR A 167 -6.91 15.70 1.99
C THR A 167 -5.93 16.44 1.09
N ILE A 168 -6.14 17.74 0.93
CA ILE A 168 -5.16 18.60 0.28
C ILE A 168 -3.79 18.52 0.98
N GLY A 169 -3.78 18.33 2.31
CA GLY A 169 -2.56 18.14 3.10
C GLY A 169 -1.80 16.89 2.65
N SER A 170 -2.46 15.74 2.53
CA SER A 170 -1.84 14.49 2.05
C SER A 170 -1.25 14.65 0.65
N VAL A 171 -1.93 15.38 -0.24
CA VAL A 171 -1.43 15.62 -1.61
C VAL A 171 -0.20 16.53 -1.59
N ILE A 172 -0.22 17.62 -0.80
CA ILE A 172 0.94 18.52 -0.65
C ILE A 172 2.13 17.76 -0.08
N GLU A 173 1.94 17.01 1.00
CA GLU A 173 3.02 16.24 1.63
C GLU A 173 3.62 15.24 0.63
N ASN A 174 2.78 14.45 -0.04
CA ASN A 174 3.26 13.46 -1.01
C ASN A 174 4.00 14.11 -2.19
N ARG A 175 3.49 15.19 -2.77
CA ARG A 175 4.07 15.83 -3.96
C ARG A 175 5.25 16.75 -3.66
N ALA A 176 5.21 17.46 -2.52
CA ALA A 176 6.21 18.46 -2.18
C ALA A 176 7.33 17.95 -1.27
N MET A 177 7.07 16.88 -0.48
CA MET A 177 8.01 16.39 0.53
C MET A 177 8.54 14.97 0.25
N ASN A 178 8.13 14.31 -0.82
CA ASN A 178 8.60 12.97 -1.15
C ASN A 178 10.09 12.94 -1.47
N THR A 179 10.70 11.78 -1.18
CA THR A 179 12.07 11.44 -1.56
C THR A 179 12.06 10.50 -2.78
N HIS A 180 13.20 9.89 -3.09
CA HIS A 180 13.25 8.81 -4.10
C HIS A 180 12.53 7.55 -3.60
N ASN A 181 12.15 6.66 -4.51
CA ASN A 181 11.49 5.38 -4.19
C ASN A 181 12.45 4.18 -4.41
N ASP A 182 13.73 4.37 -4.18
CA ASP A 182 14.73 3.31 -4.25
C ASP A 182 14.99 2.77 -2.85
N THR A 183 14.35 1.64 -2.54
CA THR A 183 14.45 0.97 -1.24
C THR A 183 15.89 0.60 -0.88
N LYS A 184 16.72 0.17 -1.86
CA LYS A 184 18.11 -0.19 -1.61
C LYS A 184 18.92 1.00 -1.13
N ARG A 185 18.74 2.16 -1.75
CA ARG A 185 19.41 3.41 -1.32
C ARG A 185 18.99 3.81 0.09
N HIS A 186 17.69 3.67 0.43
CA HIS A 186 17.21 3.92 1.78
C HIS A 186 17.85 2.98 2.82
N TRP A 187 18.00 1.69 2.48
CA TRP A 187 18.64 0.69 3.35
C TRP A 187 20.15 0.91 3.54
N GLN A 188 20.82 1.50 2.58
CA GLN A 188 22.27 1.72 2.60
C GLN A 188 22.67 3.02 3.31
N ASP A 189 21.75 3.69 4.01
CA ASP A 189 21.97 4.99 4.62
C ASP A 189 22.58 6.01 3.64
N ASP A 190 22.11 6.00 2.38
CA ASP A 190 22.59 6.90 1.33
C ASP A 190 22.46 8.36 1.80
N PRO A 191 23.57 9.09 1.94
CA PRO A 191 23.53 10.49 2.37
C PRO A 191 22.77 11.40 1.39
N THR A 192 22.48 10.92 0.16
CA THR A 192 21.62 11.61 -0.79
C THR A 192 20.11 11.42 -0.50
N ARG A 193 19.74 10.84 0.67
CA ARG A 193 18.42 11.06 1.30
C ARG A 193 18.12 12.55 1.47
N VAL A 194 18.89 13.39 0.78
CA VAL A 194 18.81 14.80 0.95
C VAL A 194 17.41 15.28 0.63
N TYR A 195 16.81 15.76 1.66
CA TYR A 195 15.68 16.66 1.68
C TYR A 195 15.76 17.55 0.42
N GLN A 196 14.93 17.25 -0.57
CA GLN A 196 14.70 18.24 -1.60
C GLN A 196 13.91 19.36 -0.91
N PRO A 197 14.45 20.58 -0.83
CA PRO A 197 13.77 21.64 -0.13
C PRO A 197 12.35 21.79 -0.70
N ILE A 198 11.37 21.91 0.18
CA ILE A 198 10.00 22.19 -0.21
C ILE A 198 10.03 23.48 -1.02
N SER A 199 9.72 23.41 -2.30
CA SER A 199 9.65 24.60 -3.14
C SER A 199 8.20 25.09 -3.25
N ALA A 200 8.02 26.39 -3.31
CA ALA A 200 6.72 26.99 -3.52
C ALA A 200 6.05 26.48 -4.82
N SER A 201 6.84 26.19 -5.85
CA SER A 201 6.33 25.65 -7.12
C SER A 201 5.77 24.22 -6.97
N ARG A 202 6.43 23.36 -6.18
CA ARG A 202 5.92 21.98 -5.91
C ARG A 202 4.62 22.02 -5.10
N VAL A 203 4.55 22.90 -4.10
CA VAL A 203 3.33 23.12 -3.31
C VAL A 203 2.19 23.62 -4.20
N ALA A 204 2.45 24.65 -5.01
CA ALA A 204 1.45 25.18 -5.96
C ALA A 204 0.96 24.11 -6.96
N ALA A 205 1.87 23.29 -7.48
CA ALA A 205 1.51 22.18 -8.37
C ALA A 205 0.62 21.13 -7.68
N ALA A 206 0.92 20.78 -6.42
CA ALA A 206 0.11 19.86 -5.63
C ALA A 206 -1.31 20.40 -5.36
N ILE A 207 -1.42 21.69 -5.01
CA ILE A 207 -2.71 22.37 -4.83
C ILE A 207 -3.51 22.34 -6.14
N ALA A 208 -2.89 22.71 -7.25
CA ALA A 208 -3.53 22.70 -8.55
C ALA A 208 -3.94 21.28 -8.99
N GLU A 209 -3.18 20.23 -8.68
CA GLU A 209 -3.57 18.83 -8.90
C GLU A 209 -4.82 18.48 -8.09
N PHE A 210 -4.83 18.84 -6.79
CA PHE A 210 -5.98 18.60 -5.91
C PHE A 210 -7.25 19.29 -6.42
N GLU A 211 -7.15 20.55 -6.84
CA GLU A 211 -8.28 21.30 -7.39
C GLU A 211 -8.79 20.72 -8.72
N ARG A 212 -7.88 20.37 -9.64
CA ARG A 212 -8.23 19.74 -10.92
C ARG A 212 -8.88 18.36 -10.76
N SER A 213 -8.58 17.63 -9.68
CA SER A 213 -9.19 16.33 -9.43
C SER A 213 -10.70 16.40 -9.23
N ASN A 214 -11.22 17.58 -8.91
CA ASN A 214 -12.65 17.84 -8.71
C ASN A 214 -13.36 16.78 -7.86
N GLY A 215 -12.69 16.37 -6.77
CA GLY A 215 -13.19 15.31 -5.88
C GLY A 215 -12.84 13.88 -6.29
N GLY A 216 -12.18 13.70 -7.44
CA GLY A 216 -11.68 12.41 -7.89
C GLY A 216 -10.53 11.86 -7.03
N TYR A 217 -10.24 10.59 -7.22
CA TYR A 217 -9.14 9.89 -6.55
C TYR A 217 -7.79 10.47 -6.99
N ILE A 218 -6.91 10.70 -6.03
CA ILE A 218 -5.50 11.05 -6.27
C ILE A 218 -4.66 9.98 -5.57
N ASP A 219 -3.71 9.40 -6.30
CA ASP A 219 -2.85 8.33 -5.81
C ASP A 219 -1.72 8.89 -4.93
N VAL A 220 -1.98 8.97 -3.64
CA VAL A 220 -1.04 9.42 -2.59
C VAL A 220 -1.20 8.58 -1.33
N HIS A 221 -0.17 8.54 -0.49
CA HIS A 221 -0.29 7.94 0.83
C HIS A 221 -1.04 8.90 1.78
N ALA A 222 -2.13 8.41 2.36
CA ALA A 222 -2.82 9.05 3.47
C ALA A 222 -2.14 8.73 4.81
N TRP A 223 -1.56 7.53 4.90
CA TRP A 223 -1.02 6.99 6.15
C TRP A 223 0.41 6.51 5.98
N ARG A 224 1.19 6.66 7.04
CA ARG A 224 2.60 6.29 7.10
C ARG A 224 2.86 5.46 8.33
N PHE A 225 3.45 4.30 8.10
CA PHE A 225 3.68 3.28 9.11
C PHE A 225 5.17 3.06 9.33
N GLU A 226 5.51 2.70 10.55
CA GLU A 226 6.82 2.26 10.96
C GLU A 226 6.65 1.14 11.99
N PRO A 227 7.33 -0.01 11.84
CA PRO A 227 7.33 -1.05 12.86
C PRO A 227 7.86 -0.52 14.19
N LEU A 228 7.31 -1.03 15.30
CA LEU A 228 7.74 -0.74 16.66
C LEU A 228 9.11 -1.35 16.96
#